data_091b28463136ba71a4c0d3223169077c
#
_entry.id   091b28463136ba71a4c0d3223169077c
#
_cell.length_a   1.000
_cell.length_b   1.000
_cell.length_c   1.000
_cell.angle_alpha   90.00
_cell.angle_beta   90.00
_cell.angle_gamma   90.00
#
_symmetry.space_group_name_H-M   'P 1'
#
loop_
_entity.id
_entity.type
_entity.pdbx_description
1 polymer ?
#
loop_
_entity_poly.entity_id
_entity_poly.type
_entity_poly.pdbx_seq_one_letter_code
_entity_poly.pdbx_strand_id
1 'polypeptide(L)'
;VALSAGLYAAHVFIPPTPGPIAAAGSLGLADHLAGVILAGVIASVPALAAAYIFSLYIAKKDISVHADEKESPDTEKSYEELVAGFGKLPGAFSSFAPIVIPVILMALGSFVSMIGLQGSSAVLCKFFATPIIALTVGLLLAVRLLVSTHTMNRFAAITDETLKTVGPILFVTAA
;
A
#
# COMPACT_ATOMS: atom_id res chain seq x y z
N VAL A 1 -14.91 2.53 -11.94
CA VAL A 1 -15.08 3.83 -11.28
C VAL A 1 -15.16 3.66 -9.77
N ALA A 2 -16.13 2.92 -9.22
CA ALA A 2 -16.30 2.77 -7.76
C ALA A 2 -15.08 2.15 -7.08
N LEU A 3 -14.49 1.10 -7.66
CA LEU A 3 -13.28 0.45 -7.13
C LEU A 3 -12.09 1.41 -7.11
N SER A 4 -11.86 2.11 -8.22
CA SER A 4 -10.77 3.08 -8.32
C SER A 4 -10.93 4.21 -7.30
N ALA A 5 -12.13 4.75 -7.15
CA ALA A 5 -12.42 5.81 -6.19
C ALA A 5 -12.22 5.36 -4.75
N GLY A 6 -12.58 4.11 -4.42
CA GLY A 6 -12.33 3.52 -3.10
C GLY A 6 -10.85 3.40 -2.77
N LEU A 7 -10.06 2.90 -3.72
CA LEU A 7 -8.61 2.77 -3.58
C LEU A 7 -7.94 4.14 -3.44
N TYR A 8 -8.34 5.13 -4.26
CA TYR A 8 -7.82 6.48 -4.20
C TYR A 8 -8.17 7.20 -2.89
N ALA A 9 -9.39 7.05 -2.38
CA ALA A 9 -9.79 7.66 -1.12
C ALA A 9 -8.90 7.18 0.04
N ALA A 10 -8.68 5.88 0.16
CA ALA A 10 -7.77 5.33 1.17
C ALA A 10 -6.34 5.87 1.00
N HIS A 11 -5.84 5.92 -0.25
CA HIS A 11 -4.49 6.37 -0.56
C HIS A 11 -4.28 7.87 -0.28
N VAL A 12 -5.28 8.71 -0.52
CA VAL A 12 -5.17 10.17 -0.37
C VAL A 12 -5.35 10.63 1.07
N PHE A 13 -6.22 9.98 1.84
CA PHE A 13 -6.60 10.47 3.16
C PHE A 13 -5.91 9.77 4.32
N ILE A 14 -5.41 8.54 4.13
CA ILE A 14 -4.98 7.70 5.26
C ILE A 14 -3.47 7.42 5.18
N PRO A 15 -2.68 7.81 6.23
CA PRO A 15 -1.32 7.32 6.38
C PRO A 15 -1.27 5.76 6.34
N PRO A 16 -0.18 5.13 5.87
CA PRO A 16 1.17 5.67 5.71
C PRO A 16 1.52 6.22 4.32
N THR A 17 0.57 6.63 3.54
CA THR A 17 0.85 7.18 2.22
C THR A 17 1.57 8.54 2.29
N PRO A 18 2.39 8.89 1.28
CA PRO A 18 3.24 10.08 1.34
C PRO A 18 2.49 11.39 1.52
N GLY A 19 1.32 11.54 0.87
CA GLY A 19 0.51 12.74 0.94
C GLY A 19 0.05 13.10 2.36
N PRO A 20 -0.69 12.23 3.05
CA PRO A 20 -1.10 12.46 4.44
C PRO A 20 0.06 12.64 5.41
N ILE A 21 1.20 11.95 5.20
CA ILE A 21 2.39 12.15 6.03
C ILE A 21 3.00 13.54 5.82
N ALA A 22 3.12 13.98 4.57
CA ALA A 22 3.61 15.31 4.25
C ALA A 22 2.68 16.41 4.81
N ALA A 23 1.36 16.23 4.67
CA ALA A 23 0.37 17.14 5.25
C ALA A 23 0.47 17.17 6.78
N ALA A 24 0.59 16.02 7.44
CA ALA A 24 0.79 15.95 8.89
C ALA A 24 2.07 16.67 9.32
N GLY A 25 3.17 16.50 8.59
CA GLY A 25 4.43 17.20 8.82
C GLY A 25 4.29 18.73 8.70
N SER A 26 3.62 19.19 7.64
CA SER A 26 3.40 20.62 7.40
C SER A 26 2.49 21.28 8.45
N LEU A 27 1.56 20.52 9.03
CA LEU A 27 0.65 20.97 10.08
C LEU A 27 1.25 20.82 11.50
N GLY A 28 2.46 20.30 11.65
CA GLY A 28 3.07 20.02 12.95
C GLY A 28 2.43 18.84 13.70
N LEU A 29 1.72 17.96 12.98
CA LEU A 29 1.02 16.81 13.51
C LEU A 29 1.78 15.48 13.31
N ALA A 30 3.06 15.53 12.97
CA ALA A 30 3.88 14.35 12.71
C ALA A 30 3.91 13.36 13.91
N ASP A 31 3.86 13.89 15.13
CA ASP A 31 3.82 13.08 16.36
C ASP A 31 2.40 12.58 16.71
N HIS A 32 1.38 13.03 16.00
CA HIS A 32 -0.03 12.70 16.21
C HIS A 32 -0.65 11.92 15.05
N LEU A 33 0.12 11.05 14.41
CA LEU A 33 -0.31 10.28 13.23
C LEU A 33 -1.61 9.47 13.45
N ALA A 34 -1.86 9.00 14.68
CA ALA A 34 -3.12 8.33 15.00
C ALA A 34 -4.34 9.26 14.82
N GLY A 35 -4.21 10.52 15.23
CA GLY A 35 -5.25 11.54 15.00
C GLY A 35 -5.44 11.84 13.51
N VAL A 36 -4.34 11.89 12.76
CA VAL A 36 -4.37 12.08 11.29
C VAL A 36 -5.05 10.90 10.61
N ILE A 37 -4.77 9.66 11.02
CA ILE A 37 -5.45 8.46 10.51
C ILE A 37 -6.95 8.54 10.78
N LEU A 38 -7.35 8.86 12.01
CA LEU A 38 -8.76 8.96 12.38
C LEU A 38 -9.48 10.06 11.57
N ALA A 39 -8.88 11.23 11.45
CA ALA A 39 -9.39 12.31 10.62
C ALA A 39 -9.49 11.90 9.14
N GLY A 40 -8.50 11.19 8.61
CA GLY A 40 -8.48 10.66 7.26
C GLY A 40 -9.60 9.65 7.01
N VAL A 41 -9.84 8.74 7.95
CA VAL A 41 -10.97 7.79 7.89
C VAL A 41 -12.31 8.53 7.87
N ILE A 42 -12.50 9.52 8.76
CA ILE A 42 -13.73 10.32 8.79
C ILE A 42 -13.91 11.09 7.48
N ALA A 43 -12.85 11.71 6.95
CA ALA A 43 -12.90 12.47 5.70
C ALA A 43 -13.11 11.55 4.47
N SER A 44 -12.69 10.30 4.52
CA SER A 44 -12.91 9.34 3.42
C SER A 44 -14.37 8.93 3.25
N VAL A 45 -15.18 8.96 4.32
CA VAL A 45 -16.58 8.54 4.26
C VAL A 45 -17.41 9.39 3.28
N PRO A 46 -17.45 10.72 3.38
CA PRO A 46 -18.18 11.54 2.41
C PRO A 46 -17.59 11.45 0.99
N ALA A 47 -16.26 11.29 0.86
CA ALA A 47 -15.61 11.12 -0.43
C ALA A 47 -16.06 9.80 -1.10
N LEU A 48 -16.11 8.70 -0.34
CA LEU A 48 -16.61 7.40 -0.82
C LEU A 48 -18.11 7.45 -1.17
N ALA A 49 -18.92 8.12 -0.37
CA ALA A 49 -20.34 8.31 -0.65
C ALA A 49 -20.55 9.08 -1.97
N ALA A 50 -19.83 10.17 -2.18
CA ALA A 50 -19.88 10.93 -3.41
C ALA A 50 -19.43 10.12 -4.63
N ALA A 51 -18.33 9.37 -4.49
CA ALA A 51 -17.83 8.48 -5.53
C ALA A 51 -18.81 7.35 -5.87
N TYR A 52 -19.47 6.79 -4.87
CA TYR A 52 -20.51 5.78 -5.07
C TYR A 52 -21.71 6.32 -5.82
N ILE A 53 -22.24 7.48 -5.42
CA ILE A 53 -23.35 8.17 -6.11
C ILE A 53 -22.98 8.47 -7.55
N PHE A 54 -21.76 8.99 -7.79
CA PHE A 54 -21.25 9.24 -9.13
C PHE A 54 -21.14 7.97 -9.98
N SER A 55 -20.68 6.89 -9.38
CA SER A 55 -20.61 5.57 -10.03
C SER A 55 -21.99 5.07 -10.46
N LEU A 56 -22.99 5.21 -9.59
CA LEU A 56 -24.39 4.86 -9.93
C LEU A 56 -24.94 5.76 -11.05
N TYR A 57 -24.60 7.04 -11.06
CA TYR A 57 -25.00 7.97 -12.11
C TYR A 57 -24.42 7.56 -13.47
N ILE A 58 -23.12 7.22 -13.51
CA ILE A 58 -22.46 6.76 -14.74
C ILE A 58 -23.03 5.41 -15.20
N ALA A 59 -23.27 4.48 -14.28
CA ALA A 59 -23.82 3.18 -14.62
C ALA A 59 -25.21 3.28 -15.29
N LYS A 60 -26.02 4.26 -14.88
CA LYS A 60 -27.32 4.52 -15.51
C LYS A 60 -27.21 5.14 -16.92
N LYS A 61 -26.10 5.76 -17.23
CA LYS A 61 -25.93 6.52 -18.48
C LYS A 61 -25.42 5.66 -19.64
N ASP A 62 -25.24 4.36 -19.40
CA ASP A 62 -24.76 3.38 -20.39
C ASP A 62 -23.58 3.92 -21.23
N ILE A 63 -22.66 4.60 -20.53
CA ILE A 63 -21.40 4.98 -21.11
C ILE A 63 -20.58 3.70 -21.19
N SER A 64 -20.79 2.95 -22.25
CA SER A 64 -19.84 1.93 -22.67
C SER A 64 -18.55 2.66 -23.00
N VAL A 65 -17.70 2.84 -22.00
CA VAL A 65 -16.30 3.07 -22.26
C VAL A 65 -15.85 1.77 -22.92
N HIS A 66 -15.83 1.78 -24.25
CA HIS A 66 -14.99 0.87 -24.97
C HIS A 66 -13.58 1.28 -24.53
N ALA A 67 -13.15 0.73 -23.40
CA ALA A 67 -11.74 0.52 -23.23
C ALA A 67 -11.36 -0.27 -24.49
N ASP A 68 -10.60 0.35 -25.38
CA ASP A 68 -9.75 -0.38 -26.28
C ASP A 68 -8.70 -1.10 -25.40
N GLU A 69 -9.17 -1.96 -24.50
CA GLU A 69 -8.47 -3.14 -24.13
C GLU A 69 -8.44 -3.97 -25.42
N LYS A 70 -7.49 -3.67 -26.26
CA LYS A 70 -6.83 -4.75 -26.94
C LYS A 70 -6.32 -5.62 -25.79
N GLU A 71 -7.22 -6.47 -25.28
CA GLU A 71 -6.83 -7.70 -24.63
C GLU A 71 -5.84 -8.33 -25.60
N SER A 72 -4.57 -8.13 -25.31
CA SER A 72 -3.54 -8.90 -25.96
C SER A 72 -3.95 -10.34 -25.69
N PRO A 73 -4.11 -11.20 -26.72
CA PRO A 73 -4.52 -12.59 -26.53
C PRO A 73 -3.64 -13.39 -25.57
N ASP A 74 -2.57 -12.80 -25.09
CA ASP A 74 -1.60 -13.38 -24.15
C ASP A 74 -1.95 -13.17 -22.66
N THR A 75 -3.06 -12.54 -22.29
CA THR A 75 -3.30 -12.13 -20.89
C THR A 75 -4.16 -13.11 -20.09
N GLU A 76 -4.77 -14.08 -20.70
CA GLU A 76 -5.41 -15.21 -20.01
C GLU A 76 -4.49 -16.43 -19.95
N LYS A 77 -3.27 -16.26 -19.46
CA LYS A 77 -2.59 -17.44 -18.94
C LYS A 77 -3.45 -17.94 -17.80
N SER A 78 -3.97 -19.16 -17.98
CA SER A 78 -4.74 -19.82 -16.94
C SER A 78 -3.97 -19.71 -15.62
N TYR A 79 -4.66 -19.48 -14.50
CA TYR A 79 -4.05 -19.47 -13.17
C TYR A 79 -3.09 -20.66 -12.98
N GLU A 80 -3.43 -21.80 -13.54
CA GLU A 80 -2.61 -23.03 -13.51
C GLU A 80 -1.28 -22.88 -14.25
N GLU A 81 -1.25 -22.20 -15.40
CA GLU A 81 0.00 -21.92 -16.14
C GLU A 81 0.88 -20.90 -15.43
N LEU A 82 0.28 -19.89 -14.79
CA LEU A 82 1.02 -18.95 -13.96
C LEU A 82 1.65 -19.65 -12.76
N VAL A 83 0.90 -20.49 -12.07
CA VAL A 83 1.37 -21.26 -10.90
C VAL A 83 2.44 -22.27 -11.29
N ALA A 84 2.28 -22.97 -12.42
CA ALA A 84 3.25 -23.95 -12.90
C ALA A 84 4.64 -23.33 -13.18
N GLY A 85 4.67 -22.04 -13.57
CA GLY A 85 5.91 -21.29 -13.79
C GLY A 85 6.66 -20.92 -12.51
N PHE A 86 6.01 -20.97 -11.34
CA PHE A 86 6.60 -20.52 -10.07
C PHE A 86 7.08 -21.68 -9.13
N GLY A 87 6.79 -22.93 -9.47
CA GLY A 87 7.15 -24.07 -8.62
C GLY A 87 6.33 -24.14 -7.33
N LYS A 88 6.96 -24.53 -6.20
CA LYS A 88 6.27 -24.55 -4.89
C LYS A 88 5.98 -23.14 -4.41
N LEU A 89 4.71 -22.77 -4.37
CA LEU A 89 4.29 -21.49 -3.80
C LEU A 89 4.53 -21.45 -2.29
N PRO A 90 5.00 -20.32 -1.75
CA PRO A 90 5.12 -20.15 -0.31
C PRO A 90 3.73 -20.14 0.34
N GLY A 91 3.68 -20.53 1.63
CA GLY A 91 2.43 -20.50 2.39
C GLY A 91 1.86 -19.08 2.45
N ALA A 92 0.53 -18.96 2.52
CA ALA A 92 -0.17 -17.68 2.53
C ALA A 92 0.38 -16.69 3.57
N PHE A 93 0.65 -17.15 4.79
CA PHE A 93 1.22 -16.31 5.85
C PHE A 93 2.58 -15.72 5.45
N SER A 94 3.48 -16.53 4.89
CA SER A 94 4.80 -16.07 4.45
C SER A 94 4.70 -15.08 3.28
N SER A 95 3.72 -15.25 2.40
CA SER A 95 3.51 -14.37 1.25
C SER A 95 2.98 -12.99 1.66
N PHE A 96 2.11 -12.94 2.66
CA PHE A 96 1.54 -11.67 3.13
C PHE A 96 2.40 -10.98 4.20
N ALA A 97 3.26 -11.69 4.91
CA ALA A 97 4.09 -11.15 5.99
C ALA A 97 4.88 -9.88 5.59
N PRO A 98 5.54 -9.78 4.42
CA PRO A 98 6.27 -8.59 4.01
C PRO A 98 5.41 -7.33 3.91
N ILE A 99 4.12 -7.47 3.66
CA ILE A 99 3.17 -6.36 3.56
C ILE A 99 2.51 -6.08 4.91
N VAL A 100 2.03 -7.11 5.58
CA VAL A 100 1.23 -6.99 6.80
C VAL A 100 2.08 -6.56 8.00
N ILE A 101 3.31 -7.06 8.14
CA ILE A 101 4.18 -6.75 9.28
C ILE A 101 4.54 -5.25 9.34
N PRO A 102 4.97 -4.57 8.27
CA PRO A 102 5.18 -3.14 8.29
C PRO A 102 3.94 -2.34 8.69
N VAL A 103 2.77 -2.71 8.19
CA VAL A 103 1.51 -2.04 8.51
C VAL A 103 1.19 -2.19 10.01
N ILE A 104 1.34 -3.39 10.57
CA ILE A 104 1.15 -3.62 12.00
C ILE A 104 2.15 -2.82 12.84
N LEU A 105 3.43 -2.79 12.45
CA LEU A 105 4.45 -2.02 13.17
C LEU A 105 4.08 -0.53 13.22
N MET A 106 3.68 0.06 12.10
CA MET A 106 3.27 1.47 12.03
C MET A 106 2.01 1.72 12.86
N ALA A 107 1.03 0.82 12.81
CA ALA A 107 -0.19 0.91 13.61
C ALA A 107 0.10 0.84 15.11
N LEU A 108 0.96 -0.08 15.55
CA LEU A 108 1.39 -0.20 16.95
C LEU A 108 2.08 1.07 17.44
N GLY A 109 2.97 1.66 16.64
CA GLY A 109 3.63 2.91 17.02
C GLY A 109 2.66 4.08 17.15
N SER A 110 1.69 4.17 16.25
CA SER A 110 0.61 5.15 16.32
C SER A 110 -0.24 4.95 17.58
N PHE A 111 -0.55 3.71 17.92
CA PHE A 111 -1.30 3.36 19.13
C PHE A 111 -0.52 3.72 20.41
N VAL A 112 0.77 3.38 20.47
CA VAL A 112 1.65 3.76 21.60
C VAL A 112 1.73 5.28 21.77
N SER A 113 1.76 6.03 20.67
CA SER A 113 1.76 7.50 20.72
C SER A 113 0.43 8.05 21.21
N MET A 114 -0.68 7.45 20.83
CA MET A 114 -2.03 7.86 21.24
C MET A 114 -2.28 7.67 22.76
N ILE A 115 -1.77 6.56 23.33
CA ILE A 115 -1.94 6.27 24.76
C ILE A 115 -0.96 7.07 25.63
N GLY A 116 0.02 7.75 25.02
CA GLY A 116 1.00 8.51 25.76
C GLY A 116 1.99 7.67 26.58
N LEU A 117 2.19 6.41 26.22
CA LEU A 117 3.17 5.54 26.87
C LEU A 117 4.56 6.16 26.80
N GLN A 118 5.22 6.22 27.99
CA GLN A 118 6.60 6.70 28.14
C GLN A 118 7.47 5.55 28.65
N GLY A 119 8.76 5.60 28.30
CA GLY A 119 9.75 4.60 28.70
C GLY A 119 10.49 4.00 27.52
N SER A 120 11.52 3.21 27.82
CA SER A 120 12.39 2.62 26.79
C SER A 120 11.65 1.73 25.81
N SER A 121 10.61 1.01 26.24
CA SER A 121 9.78 0.18 25.38
C SER A 121 8.96 1.01 24.37
N ALA A 122 8.44 2.15 24.81
CA ALA A 122 7.70 3.05 23.93
C ALA A 122 8.62 3.66 22.86
N VAL A 123 9.86 4.02 23.24
CA VAL A 123 10.87 4.53 22.29
C VAL A 123 11.21 3.49 21.24
N LEU A 124 11.41 2.23 21.63
CA LEU A 124 11.66 1.13 20.69
C LEU A 124 10.49 0.89 19.76
N CYS A 125 9.25 0.85 20.29
CA CYS A 125 8.05 0.71 19.44
C CYS A 125 7.95 1.84 18.42
N LYS A 126 8.13 3.09 18.84
CA LYS A 126 8.10 4.25 17.93
C LYS A 126 9.20 4.19 16.88
N PHE A 127 10.40 3.74 17.25
CA PHE A 127 11.51 3.57 16.32
C PHE A 127 11.16 2.56 15.22
N PHE A 128 10.69 1.36 15.58
CA PHE A 128 10.29 0.35 14.59
C PHE A 128 9.04 0.72 13.80
N ALA A 129 8.20 1.58 14.36
CA ALA A 129 7.02 2.10 13.68
C ALA A 129 7.32 3.23 12.70
N THR A 130 8.54 3.79 12.71
CA THR A 130 8.94 4.78 11.70
C THR A 130 8.80 4.18 10.30
N PRO A 131 8.11 4.86 9.37
CA PRO A 131 7.79 4.28 8.05
C PRO A 131 8.99 3.70 7.32
N ILE A 132 10.13 4.40 7.34
CA ILE A 132 11.37 3.93 6.70
C ILE A 132 11.83 2.60 7.29
N ILE A 133 11.82 2.48 8.62
CA ILE A 133 12.29 1.26 9.31
C ILE A 133 11.29 0.13 9.13
N ALA A 134 10.01 0.40 9.29
CA ALA A 134 8.96 -0.59 9.08
C ALA A 134 8.99 -1.16 7.65
N LEU A 135 9.11 -0.31 6.64
CA LEU A 135 9.21 -0.73 5.23
C LEU A 135 10.52 -1.47 4.95
N THR A 136 11.63 -1.09 5.60
CA THR A 136 12.90 -1.83 5.50
C THR A 136 12.76 -3.24 6.05
N VAL A 137 12.07 -3.41 7.18
CA VAL A 137 11.75 -4.75 7.73
C VAL A 137 10.92 -5.55 6.72
N GLY A 138 9.91 -4.94 6.11
CA GLY A 138 9.11 -5.57 5.05
C GLY A 138 9.96 -6.00 3.86
N LEU A 139 10.86 -5.14 3.40
CA LEU A 139 11.78 -5.44 2.32
C LEU A 139 12.70 -6.64 2.65
N LEU A 140 13.27 -6.67 3.86
CA LEU A 140 14.11 -7.79 4.31
C LEU A 140 13.33 -9.11 4.34
N LEU A 141 12.07 -9.08 4.79
CA LEU A 141 11.19 -10.24 4.76
C LEU A 141 10.88 -10.69 3.33
N ALA A 142 10.64 -9.76 2.41
CA ALA A 142 10.42 -10.05 0.99
C ALA A 142 11.66 -10.70 0.35
N VAL A 143 12.85 -10.15 0.61
CA VAL A 143 14.11 -10.72 0.12
C VAL A 143 14.33 -12.11 0.70
N ARG A 144 14.10 -12.31 2.00
CA ARG A 144 14.18 -13.63 2.63
C ARG A 144 13.22 -14.62 1.99
N LEU A 145 12.00 -14.20 1.67
CA LEU A 145 11.02 -15.04 0.99
C LEU A 145 11.54 -15.43 -0.40
N LEU A 146 12.09 -14.49 -1.15
CA LEU A 146 12.65 -14.71 -2.48
C LEU A 146 13.81 -15.71 -2.45
N VAL A 147 14.67 -15.62 -1.43
CA VAL A 147 15.77 -16.58 -1.20
C VAL A 147 15.20 -17.95 -0.86
N SER A 148 14.22 -18.04 0.03
CA SER A 148 13.63 -19.31 0.47
C SER A 148 12.87 -20.04 -0.62
N THR A 149 12.34 -19.33 -1.60
CA THR A 149 11.64 -19.89 -2.77
C THR A 149 12.57 -20.17 -3.95
N HIS A 150 13.89 -20.01 -3.79
CA HIS A 150 14.88 -20.17 -4.86
C HIS A 150 14.59 -19.32 -6.12
N THR A 151 13.91 -18.18 -5.94
CA THR A 151 13.50 -17.29 -7.04
C THR A 151 14.43 -16.08 -7.17
N MET A 152 15.61 -16.15 -6.55
CA MET A 152 16.60 -15.04 -6.51
C MET A 152 17.08 -14.62 -7.90
N ASN A 153 17.06 -15.52 -8.88
CA ASN A 153 17.39 -15.25 -10.27
C ASN A 153 16.44 -14.24 -10.93
N ARG A 154 15.22 -14.07 -10.38
CA ARG A 154 14.23 -13.08 -10.85
C ARG A 154 14.34 -11.73 -10.13
N PHE A 155 15.22 -11.60 -9.15
CA PHE A 155 15.33 -10.37 -8.35
C PHE A 155 15.61 -9.14 -9.20
N ALA A 156 16.54 -9.24 -10.16
CA ALA A 156 16.88 -8.13 -11.05
C ALA A 156 15.68 -7.71 -11.92
N ALA A 157 14.93 -8.67 -12.46
CA ALA A 157 13.75 -8.39 -13.28
C ALA A 157 12.64 -7.73 -12.45
N ILE A 158 12.36 -8.23 -11.24
CA ILE A 158 11.37 -7.65 -10.32
C ILE A 158 11.77 -6.22 -9.92
N THR A 159 13.05 -6.00 -9.64
CA THR A 159 13.56 -4.67 -9.28
C THR A 159 13.43 -3.69 -10.44
N ASP A 160 13.78 -4.11 -11.66
CA ASP A 160 13.66 -3.27 -12.87
C ASP A 160 12.21 -2.88 -13.16
N GLU A 161 11.28 -3.83 -13.05
CA GLU A 161 9.86 -3.58 -13.22
C GLU A 161 9.31 -2.64 -12.13
N THR A 162 9.73 -2.84 -10.88
CA THR A 162 9.37 -1.97 -9.76
C THR A 162 9.89 -0.55 -9.98
N LEU A 163 11.15 -0.39 -10.40
CA LEU A 163 11.74 0.92 -10.66
C LEU A 163 11.03 1.65 -11.82
N LYS A 164 10.63 0.93 -12.86
CA LYS A 164 9.83 1.51 -13.96
C LYS A 164 8.48 2.02 -13.49
N THR A 165 7.84 1.31 -12.57
CA THR A 165 6.54 1.70 -12.00
C THR A 165 6.67 2.85 -11.01
N VAL A 166 7.67 2.80 -10.13
CA VAL A 166 7.86 3.78 -9.05
C VAL A 166 8.55 5.07 -9.54
N GLY A 167 9.39 4.97 -10.56
CA GLY A 167 10.15 6.11 -11.08
C GLY A 167 9.32 7.34 -11.40
N PRO A 168 8.25 7.27 -12.20
CA PRO A 168 7.35 8.40 -12.45
C PRO A 168 6.72 8.97 -11.18
N ILE A 169 6.36 8.12 -10.21
CA ILE A 169 5.76 8.54 -8.94
C ILE A 169 6.78 9.34 -8.11
N LEU A 170 8.02 8.86 -8.02
CA LEU A 170 9.11 9.56 -7.33
C LEU A 170 9.40 10.91 -7.98
N PHE A 171 9.39 10.97 -9.30
CA PHE A 171 9.63 12.20 -10.04
C PHE A 171 8.55 13.26 -9.76
N VAL A 172 7.27 12.85 -9.77
CA VAL A 172 6.15 13.74 -9.47
C VAL A 172 6.13 14.19 -8.00
N THR A 173 6.54 13.32 -7.07
CA THR A 173 6.58 13.68 -5.63
C THR A 173 7.79 14.51 -5.25
N ALA A 174 8.86 14.50 -6.02
CA ALA A 174 10.07 15.28 -5.77
C ALA A 174 10.05 16.67 -6.43
N ALA A 175 9.14 16.92 -7.37
CA ALA A 175 8.97 18.19 -8.06
C ALA A 175 8.05 19.15 -7.28
#